data_629827073b4bdad24a412e8dd4fec2e8
#
_entry.id   629827073b4bdad24a412e8dd4fec2e8
#
_cell.length_a   1.000
_cell.length_b   1.000
_cell.length_c   1.000
_cell.angle_alpha   90.00
_cell.angle_beta   90.00
_cell.angle_gamma   90.00
#
_symmetry.space_group_name_H-M   'P 1'
#
loop_
_entity.id
_entity.type
_entity.pdbx_description
1 polymer ?
#
loop_
_entity_poly.entity_id
_entity_poly.type
_entity_poly.pdbx_seq_one_letter_code
_entity_poly.pdbx_strand_id
1 'polypeptide(L)'
;PTSPVVGAAAVKDYLLPENIIRHLVVTIDNLLRQKVAVEKRPVAPTPGSFVAEGDEQHAVLSPQNYARYQPLVTVISKLDVRQFVPVYVHFYPLFQQAYQDLGYPNGYFNDRLVRVIDSLLATPQPHQPIELVRPNVMYQFADPALESLPAGQKLLIRMGPENAAAVTAKLRELRSAITAAPL
;
A
#
# COMPACT_ATOMS: atom_id res chain seq x y z
N PRO A 1 1.36 3.61 22.61
CA PRO A 1 1.50 4.99 22.11
C PRO A 1 0.94 5.21 20.71
N THR A 2 0.62 4.12 19.95
CA THR A 2 0.08 4.19 18.57
C THR A 2 -1.44 4.35 18.50
N SER A 3 -2.17 4.11 19.59
CA SER A 3 -3.65 4.16 19.62
C SER A 3 -4.28 5.53 19.28
N PRO A 4 -3.74 6.67 19.65
CA PRO A 4 -4.35 7.97 19.33
C PRO A 4 -4.18 8.38 17.85
N VAL A 5 -3.18 7.82 17.14
CA VAL A 5 -2.88 8.21 15.74
C VAL A 5 -3.79 7.52 14.72
N VAL A 6 -4.18 6.28 15.03
CA VAL A 6 -5.01 5.45 14.15
C VAL A 6 -6.11 4.83 14.99
N GLY A 7 -7.05 5.34 15.49
CA GLY A 7 -8.11 4.83 16.36
C GLY A 7 -7.98 3.35 16.80
N ALA A 8 -8.16 3.07 18.06
CA ALA A 8 -7.91 1.74 18.64
C ALA A 8 -8.68 0.57 17.95
N ALA A 9 -9.88 0.86 17.43
CA ALA A 9 -10.67 -0.11 16.67
C ALA A 9 -10.01 -0.46 15.33
N ALA A 10 -9.50 0.54 14.61
CA ALA A 10 -8.82 0.31 13.33
C ALA A 10 -7.52 -0.49 13.50
N VAL A 11 -6.78 -0.23 14.58
CA VAL A 11 -5.58 -1.03 14.92
C VAL A 11 -5.95 -2.49 15.17
N LYS A 12 -7.02 -2.75 15.92
CA LYS A 12 -7.46 -4.10 16.25
C LYS A 12 -7.97 -4.88 15.03
N ASP A 13 -8.67 -4.22 14.12
CA ASP A 13 -9.35 -4.89 13.01
C ASP A 13 -8.46 -5.06 11.76
N TYR A 14 -7.42 -4.23 11.59
CA TYR A 14 -6.61 -4.21 10.36
C TYR A 14 -5.12 -4.48 10.55
N LEU A 15 -4.58 -4.33 11.76
CA LEU A 15 -3.17 -4.58 12.03
C LEU A 15 -3.00 -5.89 12.81
N LEU A 16 -2.14 -6.75 12.31
CA LEU A 16 -1.68 -7.93 13.06
C LEU A 16 -0.73 -7.45 14.16
N PRO A 17 -1.01 -7.76 15.45
CA PRO A 17 -0.27 -7.16 16.57
C PRO A 17 1.19 -7.63 16.68
N GLU A 18 1.48 -8.83 16.21
CA GLU A 18 2.81 -9.42 16.33
C GLU A 18 3.76 -8.89 15.27
N ASN A 19 4.93 -8.39 15.71
CA ASN A 19 5.98 -7.89 14.81
C ASN A 19 5.54 -6.79 13.82
N ILE A 20 4.61 -5.92 14.22
CA ILE A 20 4.03 -4.88 13.35
C ILE A 20 5.10 -4.09 12.59
N ILE A 21 6.15 -3.61 13.26
CA ILE A 21 7.20 -2.80 12.62
C ILE A 21 7.89 -3.60 11.53
N ARG A 22 8.26 -4.86 11.81
CA ARG A 22 8.91 -5.72 10.83
C ARG A 22 8.02 -5.98 9.63
N HIS A 23 6.73 -6.28 9.85
CA HIS A 23 5.76 -6.50 8.78
C HIS A 23 5.53 -5.23 7.95
N LEU A 24 5.47 -4.06 8.59
CA LEU A 24 5.37 -2.78 7.88
C LEU A 24 6.58 -2.54 6.99
N VAL A 25 7.79 -2.73 7.50
CA VAL A 25 9.04 -2.55 6.74
C VAL A 25 9.09 -3.51 5.54
N VAL A 26 8.79 -4.79 5.75
CA VAL A 26 8.73 -5.80 4.67
C VAL A 26 7.68 -5.43 3.63
N THR A 27 6.49 -4.99 4.06
CA THR A 27 5.41 -4.61 3.13
C THR A 27 5.81 -3.39 2.32
N ILE A 28 6.31 -2.34 2.96
CA ILE A 28 6.78 -1.13 2.28
C ILE A 28 7.88 -1.47 1.28
N ASP A 29 8.88 -2.25 1.67
CA ASP A 29 9.95 -2.68 0.77
C ASP A 29 9.43 -3.41 -0.46
N ASN A 30 8.43 -4.28 -0.27
CA ASN A 30 7.84 -5.08 -1.34
C ASN A 30 6.93 -4.29 -2.30
N LEU A 31 6.43 -3.11 -1.93
CA LEU A 31 5.57 -2.31 -2.81
C LEU A 31 6.26 -1.88 -4.12
N LEU A 32 7.59 -1.79 -4.13
CA LEU A 32 8.37 -1.54 -5.35
C LEU A 32 8.65 -2.78 -6.18
N ARG A 33 8.36 -3.98 -5.69
CA ARG A 33 8.55 -5.23 -6.42
C ARG A 33 7.32 -5.53 -7.26
N GLN A 34 7.47 -6.34 -8.30
CA GLN A 34 6.32 -6.77 -9.12
C GLN A 34 5.32 -7.66 -8.37
N LYS A 35 5.77 -8.38 -7.34
CA LYS A 35 4.94 -9.25 -6.49
C LYS A 35 5.22 -8.99 -5.01
N VAL A 36 4.15 -8.96 -4.21
CA VAL A 36 4.23 -8.86 -2.74
C VAL A 36 4.03 -10.24 -2.13
N ALA A 37 4.94 -10.63 -1.24
CA ALA A 37 4.78 -11.87 -0.47
C ALA A 37 3.54 -11.77 0.45
N VAL A 38 2.51 -12.56 0.14
CA VAL A 38 1.20 -12.50 0.83
C VAL A 38 1.32 -12.82 2.32
N GLU A 39 2.19 -13.75 2.67
CA GLU A 39 2.37 -14.27 4.04
C GLU A 39 2.98 -13.24 5.04
N LYS A 40 3.56 -12.15 4.51
CA LYS A 40 4.25 -11.15 5.33
C LYS A 40 3.51 -9.81 5.40
N ARG A 41 2.23 -9.77 5.06
CA ARG A 41 1.44 -8.54 5.12
C ARG A 41 1.05 -8.23 6.57
N PRO A 42 1.24 -6.99 7.05
CA PRO A 42 0.78 -6.59 8.39
C PRO A 42 -0.72 -6.28 8.42
N VAL A 43 -1.37 -6.28 7.27
CA VAL A 43 -2.77 -5.91 7.10
C VAL A 43 -3.56 -7.14 6.66
N ALA A 44 -4.72 -7.34 7.27
CA ALA A 44 -5.65 -8.40 6.88
C ALA A 44 -6.01 -8.28 5.38
N PRO A 45 -6.28 -9.42 4.71
CA PRO A 45 -6.75 -9.40 3.33
C PRO A 45 -8.00 -8.52 3.19
N THR A 46 -8.13 -7.84 2.04
CA THR A 46 -9.37 -7.11 1.74
C THR A 46 -10.57 -8.06 1.77
N PRO A 47 -11.70 -7.66 2.39
CA PRO A 47 -12.87 -8.52 2.51
C PRO A 47 -13.46 -8.90 1.15
N GLY A 48 -14.11 -10.03 1.08
CA GLY A 48 -14.80 -10.52 -0.12
C GLY A 48 -13.87 -11.06 -1.21
N SER A 49 -14.45 -11.63 -2.25
CA SER A 49 -13.75 -12.15 -3.41
C SER A 49 -13.50 -11.07 -4.45
N PHE A 50 -12.45 -11.22 -5.25
CA PHE A 50 -12.21 -10.37 -6.42
C PHE A 50 -13.30 -10.61 -7.47
N VAL A 51 -13.85 -9.54 -8.04
CA VAL A 51 -14.91 -9.58 -9.04
C VAL A 51 -14.36 -9.08 -10.38
N ALA A 52 -14.49 -9.91 -11.40
CA ALA A 52 -14.33 -9.53 -12.80
C ALA A 52 -15.71 -9.57 -13.47
N GLU A 53 -15.99 -8.62 -14.34
CA GLU A 53 -17.20 -8.58 -15.18
C GLU A 53 -16.87 -9.04 -16.59
N GLY A 54 -17.84 -9.63 -17.29
CA GLY A 54 -17.64 -10.19 -18.62
C GLY A 54 -17.46 -11.71 -18.63
N ASP A 55 -16.97 -12.23 -19.73
CA ASP A 55 -16.69 -13.63 -19.94
C ASP A 55 -15.18 -13.96 -19.81
N GLU A 56 -14.78 -15.20 -20.06
CA GLU A 56 -13.38 -15.63 -19.97
C GLU A 56 -12.45 -14.94 -20.99
N GLN A 57 -13.01 -14.42 -22.10
CA GLN A 57 -12.25 -13.79 -23.19
C GLN A 57 -12.21 -12.26 -23.04
N HIS A 58 -13.23 -11.68 -22.39
CA HIS A 58 -13.42 -10.22 -22.25
C HIS A 58 -13.70 -9.84 -20.79
N ALA A 59 -12.84 -10.25 -19.87
CA ALA A 59 -12.98 -9.89 -18.48
C ALA A 59 -12.49 -8.46 -18.22
N VAL A 60 -13.22 -7.70 -17.42
CA VAL A 60 -12.83 -6.35 -16.97
C VAL A 60 -12.87 -6.23 -15.46
N LEU A 61 -12.07 -5.30 -14.92
CA LEU A 61 -12.06 -5.00 -13.49
C LEU A 61 -13.39 -4.38 -13.07
N SER A 62 -14.18 -5.10 -12.26
CA SER A 62 -15.43 -4.58 -11.76
C SER A 62 -15.22 -3.45 -10.75
N PRO A 63 -15.96 -2.33 -10.87
CA PRO A 63 -15.99 -1.27 -9.86
C PRO A 63 -16.42 -1.75 -8.47
N GLN A 64 -17.11 -2.88 -8.35
CA GLN A 64 -17.48 -3.48 -7.06
C GLN A 64 -16.23 -3.79 -6.19
N ASN A 65 -15.07 -4.01 -6.81
CA ASN A 65 -13.83 -4.20 -6.07
C ASN A 65 -13.41 -2.95 -5.29
N TYR A 66 -13.80 -1.77 -5.71
CA TYR A 66 -13.37 -0.51 -5.08
C TYR A 66 -13.88 -0.39 -3.64
N ALA A 67 -15.10 -0.85 -3.38
CA ALA A 67 -15.70 -0.88 -2.04
C ALA A 67 -14.90 -1.75 -1.05
N ARG A 68 -14.21 -2.79 -1.52
CA ARG A 68 -13.37 -3.68 -0.69
C ARG A 68 -12.20 -2.95 -0.05
N TYR A 69 -11.74 -1.85 -0.65
CA TYR A 69 -10.62 -1.06 -0.15
C TYR A 69 -11.06 0.10 0.75
N GLN A 70 -12.36 0.40 0.83
CA GLN A 70 -12.88 1.52 1.64
C GLN A 70 -12.39 1.51 3.10
N PRO A 71 -12.36 0.37 3.81
CA PRO A 71 -11.85 0.35 5.17
C PRO A 71 -10.40 0.82 5.24
N LEU A 72 -9.53 0.33 4.37
CA LEU A 72 -8.12 0.72 4.30
C LEU A 72 -7.97 2.21 3.93
N VAL A 73 -8.70 2.66 2.90
CA VAL A 73 -8.69 4.06 2.46
C VAL A 73 -9.16 4.99 3.58
N THR A 74 -10.18 4.58 4.33
CA THR A 74 -10.68 5.35 5.48
C THR A 74 -9.61 5.52 6.56
N VAL A 75 -8.88 4.45 6.90
CA VAL A 75 -7.78 4.50 7.86
C VAL A 75 -6.67 5.44 7.39
N ILE A 76 -6.25 5.30 6.13
CA ILE A 76 -5.20 6.13 5.53
C ILE A 76 -5.64 7.61 5.49
N SER A 77 -6.85 7.89 5.04
CA SER A 77 -7.36 9.26 4.91
C SER A 77 -7.51 9.98 6.26
N LYS A 78 -7.82 9.24 7.32
CA LYS A 78 -7.93 9.77 8.70
C LYS A 78 -6.58 9.90 9.42
N LEU A 79 -5.48 9.47 8.81
CA LEU A 79 -4.16 9.61 9.41
C LEU A 79 -3.82 11.08 9.61
N ASP A 80 -3.64 11.48 10.88
CA ASP A 80 -3.10 12.80 11.21
C ASP A 80 -1.58 12.76 11.10
N VAL A 81 -1.06 13.32 10.01
CA VAL A 81 0.38 13.33 9.72
C VAL A 81 1.18 14.08 10.78
N ARG A 82 0.58 15.12 11.42
CA ARG A 82 1.26 15.89 12.48
C ARG A 82 1.47 15.07 13.74
N GLN A 83 0.55 14.18 14.06
CA GLN A 83 0.68 13.25 15.18
C GLN A 83 1.52 12.01 14.81
N PHE A 84 1.41 11.56 13.56
CA PHE A 84 2.14 10.40 13.07
C PHE A 84 3.66 10.61 13.03
N VAL A 85 4.13 11.74 12.49
CA VAL A 85 5.57 11.97 12.28
C VAL A 85 6.39 11.93 13.58
N PRO A 86 6.00 12.56 14.69
CA PRO A 86 6.73 12.41 15.95
C PRO A 86 6.79 10.96 16.46
N VAL A 87 5.72 10.18 16.27
CA VAL A 87 5.69 8.75 16.61
C VAL A 87 6.66 7.97 15.71
N TYR A 88 6.64 8.23 14.40
CA TYR A 88 7.56 7.63 13.45
C TYR A 88 9.02 7.92 13.80
N VAL A 89 9.37 9.18 14.08
CA VAL A 89 10.72 9.58 14.50
C VAL A 89 11.14 8.87 15.78
N HIS A 90 10.26 8.80 16.78
CA HIS A 90 10.53 8.12 18.05
C HIS A 90 10.87 6.64 17.86
N PHE A 91 10.14 5.95 16.97
CA PHE A 91 10.36 4.53 16.68
C PHE A 91 11.28 4.26 15.50
N TYR A 92 11.84 5.31 14.88
CA TYR A 92 12.69 5.16 13.69
C TYR A 92 13.84 4.16 13.87
N PRO A 93 14.56 4.10 15.02
CA PRO A 93 15.61 3.10 15.22
C PRO A 93 15.13 1.66 15.02
N LEU A 94 13.89 1.34 15.38
CA LEU A 94 13.31 0.00 15.17
C LEU A 94 12.97 -0.26 13.70
N PHE A 95 12.47 0.74 12.97
CA PHE A 95 12.25 0.65 11.53
C PHE A 95 13.58 0.45 10.79
N GLN A 96 14.60 1.21 11.16
CA GLN A 96 15.94 1.14 10.59
C GLN A 96 16.55 -0.23 10.82
N GLN A 97 16.51 -0.75 12.07
CA GLN A 97 16.99 -2.08 12.39
C GLN A 97 16.27 -3.16 11.59
N ALA A 98 14.94 -3.13 11.53
CA ALA A 98 14.16 -4.08 10.75
C ALA A 98 14.51 -4.04 9.25
N TYR A 99 14.84 -2.86 8.72
CA TYR A 99 15.27 -2.71 7.33
C TYR A 99 16.67 -3.29 7.08
N GLN A 100 17.60 -3.07 8.00
CA GLN A 100 18.95 -3.67 7.94
C GLN A 100 18.87 -5.19 8.01
N ASP A 101 18.00 -5.75 8.86
CA ASP A 101 17.78 -7.19 9.00
C ASP A 101 17.18 -7.84 7.72
N LEU A 102 16.57 -7.05 6.84
CA LEU A 102 16.13 -7.51 5.52
C LEU A 102 17.26 -7.68 4.49
N GLY A 103 18.49 -7.32 4.86
CA GLY A 103 19.66 -7.43 3.99
C GLY A 103 20.13 -6.10 3.39
N TYR A 104 19.76 -4.97 3.98
CA TYR A 104 20.19 -3.64 3.56
C TYR A 104 21.05 -2.93 4.64
N PRO A 105 22.23 -3.49 5.00
CA PRO A 105 23.02 -3.03 6.16
C PRO A 105 23.47 -1.56 6.04
N ASN A 106 23.64 -1.06 4.82
CA ASN A 106 24.09 0.30 4.54
C ASN A 106 22.96 1.22 4.01
N GLY A 107 21.72 0.74 4.01
CA GLY A 107 20.57 1.50 3.53
C GLY A 107 19.84 2.22 4.64
N TYR A 108 19.20 3.34 4.32
CA TYR A 108 18.30 4.05 5.22
C TYR A 108 16.85 3.71 4.90
N PHE A 109 16.08 3.32 5.92
CA PHE A 109 14.67 3.00 5.74
C PHE A 109 13.85 4.20 5.27
N ASN A 110 14.18 5.40 5.77
CA ASN A 110 13.47 6.62 5.36
C ASN A 110 13.62 6.90 3.85
N ASP A 111 14.83 6.68 3.28
CA ASP A 111 15.05 6.83 1.84
C ASP A 111 14.23 5.80 1.04
N ARG A 112 14.11 4.59 1.59
CA ARG A 112 13.27 3.55 0.99
C ARG A 112 11.81 3.94 1.01
N LEU A 113 11.31 4.44 2.14
CA LEU A 113 9.94 4.91 2.32
C LEU A 113 9.62 6.05 1.35
N VAL A 114 10.49 7.05 1.23
CA VAL A 114 10.33 8.16 0.28
C VAL A 114 10.25 7.63 -1.16
N ARG A 115 11.15 6.74 -1.56
CA ARG A 115 11.13 6.13 -2.91
C ARG A 115 9.84 5.35 -3.18
N VAL A 116 9.32 4.64 -2.18
CA VAL A 116 8.04 3.93 -2.29
C VAL A 116 6.91 4.93 -2.51
N ILE A 117 6.86 6.00 -1.72
CA ILE A 117 5.83 7.04 -1.87
C ILE A 117 5.93 7.69 -3.25
N ASP A 118 7.13 8.05 -3.72
CA ASP A 118 7.34 8.63 -5.05
C ASP A 118 6.84 7.70 -6.16
N SER A 119 7.13 6.41 -6.06
CA SER A 119 6.60 5.40 -6.99
C SER A 119 5.07 5.35 -6.97
N LEU A 120 4.45 5.36 -5.78
CA LEU A 120 2.99 5.35 -5.67
C LEU A 120 2.36 6.63 -6.24
N LEU A 121 2.99 7.78 -6.03
CA LEU A 121 2.52 9.05 -6.60
C LEU A 121 2.63 9.11 -8.12
N ALA A 122 3.55 8.33 -8.72
CA ALA A 122 3.73 8.19 -10.15
C ALA A 122 2.82 7.14 -10.80
N THR A 123 1.85 6.58 -10.06
CA THR A 123 0.92 5.58 -10.60
C THR A 123 0.13 6.14 -11.78
N PRO A 124 0.15 5.49 -12.95
CA PRO A 124 -0.63 5.94 -14.09
C PRO A 124 -2.13 5.80 -13.84
N GLN A 125 -2.91 6.63 -14.50
CA GLN A 125 -4.37 6.53 -14.51
C GLN A 125 -4.82 5.87 -15.82
N PRO A 126 -5.05 4.55 -15.84
CA PRO A 126 -5.47 3.86 -17.04
C PRO A 126 -6.88 4.25 -17.46
N HIS A 127 -7.15 4.16 -18.76
CA HIS A 127 -8.50 4.30 -19.29
C HIS A 127 -9.41 3.18 -18.77
N GLN A 128 -10.65 3.51 -18.54
CA GLN A 128 -11.69 2.56 -18.16
C GLN A 128 -12.49 2.10 -19.40
N PRO A 129 -12.96 0.86 -19.45
CA PRO A 129 -12.77 -0.21 -18.46
C PRO A 129 -11.34 -0.81 -18.52
N ILE A 130 -10.86 -1.34 -17.40
CA ILE A 130 -9.56 -2.00 -17.34
C ILE A 130 -9.73 -3.48 -17.69
N GLU A 131 -9.15 -3.89 -18.80
CA GLU A 131 -9.22 -5.28 -19.28
C GLU A 131 -8.31 -6.19 -18.43
N LEU A 132 -8.79 -7.41 -18.21
CA LEU A 132 -8.13 -8.45 -17.45
C LEU A 132 -7.97 -9.72 -18.28
N VAL A 133 -6.90 -10.46 -18.00
CA VAL A 133 -6.69 -11.81 -18.49
C VAL A 133 -6.49 -12.77 -17.32
N ARG A 134 -6.79 -14.04 -17.51
CA ARG A 134 -6.63 -15.09 -16.51
C ARG A 134 -5.77 -16.23 -17.03
N PRO A 135 -4.45 -16.01 -17.20
CA PRO A 135 -3.56 -17.05 -17.75
C PRO A 135 -3.41 -18.26 -16.83
N ASN A 136 -3.68 -18.07 -15.53
CA ASN A 136 -3.65 -19.11 -14.49
C ASN A 136 -4.84 -18.91 -13.54
N VAL A 137 -4.61 -19.08 -12.22
CA VAL A 137 -5.66 -18.94 -11.19
C VAL A 137 -6.02 -17.46 -10.93
N MET A 138 -5.04 -16.55 -11.07
CA MET A 138 -5.18 -15.15 -10.71
C MET A 138 -5.38 -14.26 -11.93
N TYR A 139 -6.27 -13.24 -11.79
CA TYR A 139 -6.41 -12.21 -12.81
C TYR A 139 -5.19 -11.28 -12.86
N GLN A 140 -4.78 -10.95 -14.08
CA GLN A 140 -3.73 -9.99 -14.40
C GLN A 140 -4.32 -8.88 -15.29
N PHE A 141 -3.67 -7.73 -15.35
CA PHE A 141 -4.04 -6.73 -16.35
C PHE A 141 -3.71 -7.26 -17.75
N ALA A 142 -4.63 -7.06 -18.70
CA ALA A 142 -4.41 -7.45 -20.09
C ALA A 142 -3.31 -6.61 -20.75
N ASP A 143 -3.22 -5.32 -20.37
CA ASP A 143 -2.14 -4.45 -20.81
C ASP A 143 -0.82 -4.83 -20.11
N PRO A 144 0.20 -5.28 -20.88
CA PRO A 144 1.51 -5.63 -20.33
C PRO A 144 2.20 -4.45 -19.62
N ALA A 145 1.94 -3.21 -20.04
CA ALA A 145 2.50 -2.03 -19.40
C ALA A 145 1.96 -1.87 -17.98
N LEU A 146 0.67 -2.11 -17.78
CA LEU A 146 0.06 -2.10 -16.44
C LEU A 146 0.49 -3.31 -15.60
N GLU A 147 0.59 -4.49 -16.21
CA GLU A 147 0.97 -5.71 -15.46
C GLU A 147 2.44 -5.69 -15.01
N SER A 148 3.32 -5.02 -15.75
CA SER A 148 4.73 -4.85 -15.37
C SER A 148 4.98 -3.86 -14.24
N LEU A 149 3.98 -3.05 -13.86
CA LEU A 149 4.09 -2.05 -12.79
C LEU A 149 4.41 -2.71 -11.44
N PRO A 150 5.07 -1.97 -10.54
CA PRO A 150 5.25 -2.37 -9.16
C PRO A 150 3.92 -2.72 -8.46
N ALA A 151 3.98 -3.64 -7.51
CA ALA A 151 2.79 -4.12 -6.80
C ALA A 151 1.98 -3.00 -6.14
N GLY A 152 2.65 -1.98 -5.60
CA GLY A 152 1.99 -0.81 -5.01
C GLY A 152 1.18 -0.01 -6.02
N GLN A 153 1.71 0.21 -7.22
CA GLN A 153 0.99 0.89 -8.29
C GLN A 153 -0.19 0.06 -8.80
N LYS A 154 0.00 -1.25 -8.99
CA LYS A 154 -1.09 -2.17 -9.34
C LYS A 154 -2.20 -2.17 -8.27
N LEU A 155 -1.83 -2.07 -7.00
CA LEU A 155 -2.80 -1.98 -5.91
C LEU A 155 -3.63 -0.69 -6.00
N LEU A 156 -3.00 0.48 -6.23
CA LEU A 156 -3.70 1.75 -6.41
C LEU A 156 -4.67 1.71 -7.60
N ILE A 157 -4.27 1.11 -8.72
CA ILE A 157 -5.15 0.95 -9.89
C ILE A 157 -6.37 0.08 -9.52
N ARG A 158 -6.16 -1.03 -8.80
CA ARG A 158 -7.24 -1.95 -8.39
C ARG A 158 -8.22 -1.38 -7.39
N MET A 159 -7.81 -0.40 -6.59
CA MET A 159 -8.74 0.24 -5.63
C MET A 159 -9.61 1.34 -6.24
N GLY A 160 -9.42 1.63 -7.52
CA GLY A 160 -10.22 2.60 -8.27
C GLY A 160 -9.76 4.04 -8.13
N PRO A 161 -10.20 4.93 -9.07
CA PRO A 161 -9.66 6.28 -9.18
C PRO A 161 -9.92 7.16 -7.94
N GLU A 162 -11.10 7.09 -7.34
CA GLU A 162 -11.45 7.89 -6.17
C GLU A 162 -10.63 7.49 -4.93
N ASN A 163 -10.53 6.19 -4.67
CA ASN A 163 -9.73 5.66 -3.58
C ASN A 163 -8.25 5.97 -3.78
N ALA A 164 -7.74 5.79 -4.99
CA ALA A 164 -6.36 6.12 -5.33
C ALA A 164 -6.07 7.61 -5.13
N ALA A 165 -7.00 8.50 -5.51
CA ALA A 165 -6.86 9.94 -5.31
C ALA A 165 -6.80 10.30 -3.81
N ALA A 166 -7.66 9.72 -2.98
CA ALA A 166 -7.64 9.92 -1.53
C ALA A 166 -6.33 9.45 -0.90
N VAL A 167 -5.85 8.27 -1.27
CA VAL A 167 -4.57 7.72 -0.78
C VAL A 167 -3.41 8.59 -1.23
N THR A 168 -3.33 8.96 -2.51
CA THR A 168 -2.20 9.76 -3.03
C THR A 168 -2.17 11.17 -2.45
N ALA A 169 -3.33 11.79 -2.15
CA ALA A 169 -3.38 13.05 -1.42
C ALA A 169 -2.68 12.93 -0.05
N LYS A 170 -3.01 11.89 0.72
CA LYS A 170 -2.40 11.64 2.02
C LYS A 170 -0.91 11.29 1.92
N LEU A 171 -0.52 10.57 0.87
CA LEU A 171 0.90 10.25 0.62
C LEU A 171 1.73 11.51 0.33
N ARG A 172 1.18 12.54 -0.35
CA ARG A 172 1.88 13.82 -0.55
C ARG A 172 2.13 14.54 0.76
N GLU A 173 1.11 14.60 1.65
CA GLU A 173 1.26 15.18 2.99
C GLU A 173 2.34 14.44 3.79
N LEU A 174 2.27 13.11 3.81
CA LEU A 174 3.23 12.27 4.53
C LEU A 174 4.66 12.46 3.99
N ARG A 175 4.83 12.43 2.66
CA ARG A 175 6.13 12.63 2.02
C ARG A 175 6.79 13.93 2.46
N SER A 176 6.02 15.03 2.39
CA SER A 176 6.53 16.35 2.81
C SER A 176 6.97 16.35 4.26
N ALA A 177 6.20 15.71 5.13
CA ALA A 177 6.48 15.72 6.56
C ALA A 177 7.68 14.83 6.95
N ILE A 178 7.82 13.62 6.35
CA ILE A 178 8.93 12.72 6.67
C ILE A 178 10.27 13.19 6.07
N THR A 179 10.25 13.92 4.94
CA THR A 179 11.47 14.50 4.37
C THR A 179 11.99 15.71 5.16
N ALA A 180 11.13 16.36 5.92
CA ALA A 180 11.49 17.47 6.82
C ALA A 180 11.81 17.01 8.25
N ALA A 181 11.59 15.72 8.58
CA ALA A 181 11.79 15.20 9.94
C ALA A 181 13.28 15.01 10.27
N PRO A 182 13.71 15.33 11.48
CA PRO A 182 15.06 15.04 11.97
C PRO A 182 15.16 13.53 12.31
N LEU A 183 15.84 12.76 11.48
CA LEU A 183 16.02 11.31 11.63
C LEU A 183 17.48 10.96 11.90
#